data_31a0601ad3b4f789f6bffa8889c72b9b
#
_entry.id   31a0601ad3b4f789f6bffa8889c72b9b
#
_cell.length_a   1.000
_cell.length_b   1.000
_cell.length_c   1.000
_cell.angle_alpha   90.00
_cell.angle_beta   90.00
_cell.angle_gamma   90.00
#
_symmetry.space_group_name_H-M   'P 1'
#
loop_
_entity.id
_entity.type
_entity.pdbx_description
1 polymer ?
#
loop_
_entity_poly.entity_id
_entity_poly.type
_entity_poly.pdbx_seq_one_letter_code
_entity_poly.pdbx_strand_id
1 'polypeptide(L)'
;MVQVAGAGAAALLALSACSSSSDSSSSPKSDSSSSSSSSAEKLSGAVTVFAAASLKESFTILGQEFEKQHPGTKVTFNFGGSDTLAASITGGAPADVFAAASPKTMAIVTDKQDAAGTPATFVRNQLEIATLPGNPDKVASLKDLTKSGLKVVLCDKTVPCGAAAQKALEASNLKLTPVSYEQDVKSALTKVELKEADAAVVYKTDVKAAGDKVEGVEFPESAKAVNDYPIVLLKDAPNAEAAKAFIALVQSAEGSKVLTEAGFLQP
;
A
#
# COMPACT_ATOMS: atom_id res chain seq x y z
N MET A 1 20.11 -45.76 -30.78
CA MET A 1 20.54 -47.06 -30.29
C MET A 1 20.90 -46.86 -28.83
N VAL A 2 20.19 -47.30 -27.87
CA VAL A 2 19.86 -48.59 -27.34
C VAL A 2 18.55 -48.45 -26.52
N GLN A 3 17.56 -49.31 -26.84
CA GLN A 3 16.38 -49.62 -26.01
C GLN A 3 16.78 -50.70 -24.99
N VAL A 4 16.24 -50.59 -23.77
CA VAL A 4 15.97 -51.82 -22.99
C VAL A 4 14.62 -51.66 -22.29
N ALA A 5 13.74 -52.59 -22.64
CA ALA A 5 12.45 -52.84 -22.02
C ALA A 5 12.63 -53.82 -20.85
N GLY A 6 11.74 -53.76 -19.86
CA GLY A 6 11.65 -54.73 -18.78
C GLY A 6 10.27 -54.72 -18.13
N ALA A 7 9.50 -55.75 -18.42
CA ALA A 7 8.13 -56.00 -18.04
C ALA A 7 8.01 -56.83 -16.75
N GLY A 8 6.79 -56.78 -16.14
CA GLY A 8 6.16 -57.86 -15.33
C GLY A 8 6.20 -57.60 -13.83
N ALA A 9 5.19 -57.84 -13.00
CA ALA A 9 4.08 -58.80 -13.07
C ALA A 9 3.04 -58.43 -12.04
N ALA A 10 1.83 -58.87 -12.27
CA ALA A 10 0.61 -58.80 -11.46
C ALA A 10 0.50 -59.96 -10.43
N ALA A 11 -0.25 -59.76 -9.34
CA ALA A 11 -1.01 -60.77 -8.58
C ALA A 11 -1.91 -60.06 -7.60
N LEU A 12 -3.20 -60.02 -7.71
CA LEU A 12 -4.31 -60.94 -7.49
C LEU A 12 -4.70 -61.18 -6.01
N LEU A 13 -5.89 -60.64 -5.68
CA LEU A 13 -7.05 -61.19 -4.95
C LEU A 13 -6.91 -61.71 -3.50
N ALA A 14 -7.79 -61.18 -2.62
CA ALA A 14 -8.72 -61.98 -1.86
C ALA A 14 -9.89 -61.14 -1.31
N LEU A 15 -11.09 -61.48 -1.75
CA LEU A 15 -12.39 -61.18 -1.12
C LEU A 15 -12.57 -62.11 0.10
N SER A 16 -13.19 -61.59 1.16
CA SER A 16 -14.02 -62.39 2.04
C SER A 16 -15.19 -61.57 2.56
N ALA A 17 -16.37 -61.93 2.10
CA ALA A 17 -17.66 -61.57 2.66
C ALA A 17 -18.10 -62.65 3.65
N CYS A 18 -18.83 -62.24 4.70
CA CYS A 18 -19.90 -62.97 5.41
C CYS A 18 -20.37 -62.11 6.56
N SER A 19 -21.56 -61.68 6.65
CA SER A 19 -22.89 -62.24 6.74
C SER A 19 -23.50 -62.02 8.13
N SER A 20 -24.55 -61.15 8.11
CA SER A 20 -25.78 -61.10 8.90
C SER A 20 -25.85 -61.69 10.30
N SER A 21 -26.37 -60.91 11.29
CA SER A 21 -27.62 -61.21 11.99
C SER A 21 -28.11 -59.99 12.80
N SER A 22 -29.39 -59.73 12.70
CA SER A 22 -30.24 -58.79 13.43
C SER A 22 -30.24 -59.06 14.93
N ASP A 23 -30.24 -57.97 15.76
CA ASP A 23 -31.30 -57.83 16.75
C ASP A 23 -31.41 -56.39 17.29
N SER A 24 -32.64 -56.03 17.61
CA SER A 24 -33.14 -54.75 18.05
C SER A 24 -32.72 -54.40 19.49
N SER A 25 -32.42 -53.14 19.78
CA SER A 25 -33.04 -52.40 20.91
C SER A 25 -32.43 -51.00 21.12
N SER A 26 -33.32 -50.01 21.12
CA SER A 26 -33.36 -48.78 21.92
C SER A 26 -32.16 -47.84 21.92
N SER A 27 -32.44 -46.63 21.40
CA SER A 27 -31.74 -45.36 21.58
C SER A 27 -31.40 -45.00 23.03
N PRO A 28 -30.33 -44.17 23.23
CA PRO A 28 -30.64 -42.77 23.36
C PRO A 28 -29.74 -41.87 22.47
N LYS A 29 -30.36 -40.77 22.06
CA LYS A 29 -29.73 -39.62 21.40
C LYS A 29 -28.53 -39.15 22.22
N SER A 30 -27.37 -39.15 21.60
CA SER A 30 -26.25 -38.26 22.03
C SER A 30 -26.10 -37.22 20.92
N ASP A 31 -26.53 -36.02 21.22
CA ASP A 31 -26.18 -34.83 20.47
C ASP A 31 -24.65 -34.66 20.51
N SER A 32 -23.98 -35.16 19.51
CA SER A 32 -22.61 -34.78 19.24
C SER A 32 -22.66 -33.43 18.53
N SER A 33 -22.71 -32.38 19.34
CA SER A 33 -22.31 -31.03 18.91
C SER A 33 -20.85 -31.12 18.48
N SER A 34 -20.64 -31.36 17.20
CA SER A 34 -19.36 -31.07 16.55
C SER A 34 -19.15 -29.56 16.58
N SER A 35 -18.59 -29.06 17.70
CA SER A 35 -17.91 -27.79 17.72
C SER A 35 -16.75 -27.91 16.75
N SER A 36 -16.96 -27.49 15.51
CA SER A 36 -15.88 -27.16 14.59
C SER A 36 -15.16 -25.95 15.19
N SER A 37 -14.20 -26.22 16.08
CA SER A 37 -13.15 -25.26 16.36
C SER A 37 -12.38 -25.10 15.06
N SER A 38 -12.70 -24.05 14.29
CA SER A 38 -11.81 -23.57 13.26
C SER A 38 -10.53 -23.12 13.98
N SER A 39 -9.54 -24.00 14.02
CA SER A 39 -8.18 -23.58 14.31
C SER A 39 -7.85 -22.55 13.22
N ALA A 40 -7.89 -21.26 13.56
CA ALA A 40 -7.43 -20.22 12.67
C ALA A 40 -6.02 -20.64 12.20
N GLU A 41 -5.90 -20.92 10.91
CA GLU A 41 -4.64 -21.35 10.31
C GLU A 41 -3.62 -20.26 10.62
N LYS A 42 -2.51 -20.61 11.27
CA LYS A 42 -1.51 -19.64 11.73
C LYS A 42 -0.84 -19.02 10.50
N LEU A 43 -1.06 -17.74 10.28
CA LEU A 43 -0.43 -17.02 9.18
C LEU A 43 1.09 -17.09 9.30
N SER A 44 1.78 -17.26 8.18
CA SER A 44 3.24 -17.34 8.12
C SER A 44 3.77 -16.91 6.75
N GLY A 45 5.10 -16.73 6.66
CA GLY A 45 5.76 -16.36 5.41
C GLY A 45 5.84 -14.84 5.19
N ALA A 46 6.38 -14.46 4.05
CA ALA A 46 6.58 -13.06 3.69
C ALA A 46 5.33 -12.47 3.02
N VAL A 47 5.01 -11.22 3.35
CA VAL A 47 4.04 -10.37 2.64
C VAL A 47 4.81 -9.22 2.00
N THR A 48 4.81 -9.14 0.69
CA THR A 48 5.47 -8.07 -0.06
C THR A 48 4.46 -6.99 -0.43
N VAL A 49 4.66 -5.79 0.11
CA VAL A 49 3.76 -4.65 -0.05
C VAL A 49 4.43 -3.57 -0.89
N PHE A 50 3.85 -3.27 -2.05
CA PHE A 50 4.22 -2.11 -2.84
C PHE A 50 3.34 -0.94 -2.43
N ALA A 51 3.94 0.12 -1.88
CA ALA A 51 3.21 1.23 -1.29
C ALA A 51 3.78 2.60 -1.70
N ALA A 52 2.90 3.56 -1.91
CA ALA A 52 3.28 4.93 -2.18
C ALA A 52 4.29 5.46 -1.15
N ALA A 53 5.28 6.23 -1.59
CA ALA A 53 6.37 6.74 -0.73
C ALA A 53 5.86 7.49 0.51
N SER A 54 4.75 8.22 0.41
CA SER A 54 4.11 8.93 1.52
C SER A 54 3.52 8.02 2.61
N LEU A 55 3.38 6.71 2.35
CA LEU A 55 2.90 5.73 3.34
C LEU A 55 4.03 5.14 4.20
N LYS A 56 5.30 5.46 3.89
CA LYS A 56 6.47 4.77 4.44
C LYS A 56 6.44 4.66 5.97
N GLU A 57 6.26 5.77 6.67
CA GLU A 57 6.34 5.80 8.12
C GLU A 57 5.18 5.02 8.75
N SER A 58 3.95 5.27 8.31
CA SER A 58 2.75 4.60 8.82
C SER A 58 2.74 3.10 8.52
N PHE A 59 3.11 2.72 7.29
CA PHE A 59 3.13 1.31 6.89
C PHE A 59 4.26 0.54 7.58
N THR A 60 5.39 1.19 7.88
CA THR A 60 6.44 0.56 8.69
C THR A 60 5.93 0.22 10.09
N ILE A 61 5.17 1.13 10.72
CA ILE A 61 4.53 0.88 12.03
C ILE A 61 3.52 -0.27 11.92
N LEU A 62 2.63 -0.23 10.93
CA LEU A 62 1.61 -1.27 10.72
C LEU A 62 2.23 -2.63 10.37
N GLY A 63 3.33 -2.66 9.63
CA GLY A 63 4.07 -3.88 9.35
C GLY A 63 4.64 -4.52 10.61
N GLN A 64 5.25 -3.72 11.49
CA GLN A 64 5.76 -4.17 12.78
C GLN A 64 4.64 -4.69 13.68
N GLU A 65 3.49 -4.01 13.69
CA GLU A 65 2.34 -4.45 14.47
C GLU A 65 1.75 -5.76 13.94
N PHE A 66 1.64 -5.89 12.61
CA PHE A 66 1.22 -7.13 11.96
C PHE A 66 2.13 -8.32 12.31
N GLU A 67 3.45 -8.13 12.27
CA GLU A 67 4.42 -9.16 12.64
C GLU A 67 4.30 -9.58 14.11
N LYS A 68 3.98 -8.67 15.03
CA LYS A 68 3.71 -8.99 16.43
C LYS A 68 2.42 -9.79 16.61
N GLN A 69 1.35 -9.40 15.90
CA GLN A 69 0.05 -10.09 15.97
C GLN A 69 0.10 -11.46 15.29
N HIS A 70 0.98 -11.64 14.29
CA HIS A 70 1.14 -12.87 13.53
C HIS A 70 2.60 -13.37 13.53
N PRO A 71 3.08 -13.94 14.68
CA PRO A 71 4.43 -14.49 14.76
C PRO A 71 4.66 -15.57 13.70
N GLY A 72 5.68 -15.39 12.88
CA GLY A 72 5.99 -16.25 11.72
C GLY A 72 5.71 -15.57 10.36
N THR A 73 5.10 -14.38 10.37
CA THR A 73 5.01 -13.54 9.17
C THR A 73 6.14 -12.50 9.14
N LYS A 74 6.45 -12.03 7.93
CA LYS A 74 7.38 -10.92 7.69
C LYS A 74 6.79 -9.99 6.64
N VAL A 75 6.68 -8.69 6.94
CA VAL A 75 6.22 -7.69 5.97
C VAL A 75 7.42 -6.99 5.34
N THR A 76 7.50 -7.05 4.02
CA THR A 76 8.55 -6.40 3.24
C THR A 76 7.93 -5.30 2.39
N PHE A 77 8.47 -4.11 2.45
CA PHE A 77 7.96 -2.96 1.72
C PHE A 77 8.85 -2.55 0.56
N ASN A 78 8.22 -2.20 -0.56
CA ASN A 78 8.82 -1.44 -1.64
C ASN A 78 8.09 -0.09 -1.71
N PHE A 79 8.76 0.99 -1.30
CA PHE A 79 8.21 2.34 -1.30
C PHE A 79 8.73 3.14 -2.49
N GLY A 80 7.82 3.86 -3.17
CA GLY A 80 8.18 4.66 -4.34
C GLY A 80 7.01 5.44 -4.93
N GLY A 81 7.20 6.02 -6.11
CA GLY A 81 6.14 6.59 -6.92
C GLY A 81 5.11 5.52 -7.29
N SER A 82 3.82 5.81 -7.09
CA SER A 82 2.77 4.82 -7.33
C SER A 82 2.69 4.40 -8.81
N ASP A 83 3.07 5.25 -9.74
CA ASP A 83 3.15 4.96 -11.18
C ASP A 83 4.27 3.95 -11.48
N THR A 84 5.46 4.14 -10.92
CA THR A 84 6.60 3.23 -11.06
C THR A 84 6.30 1.88 -10.41
N LEU A 85 5.67 1.87 -9.22
CA LEU A 85 5.25 0.64 -8.55
C LEU A 85 4.20 -0.11 -9.38
N ALA A 86 3.20 0.60 -9.92
CA ALA A 86 2.18 0.01 -10.78
C ALA A 86 2.79 -0.56 -12.07
N ALA A 87 3.75 0.14 -12.70
CA ALA A 87 4.48 -0.36 -13.86
C ALA A 87 5.28 -1.63 -13.52
N SER A 88 5.91 -1.69 -12.35
CA SER A 88 6.63 -2.88 -11.90
C SER A 88 5.69 -4.07 -11.70
N ILE A 89 4.53 -3.86 -11.08
CA ILE A 89 3.49 -4.90 -10.88
C ILE A 89 3.03 -5.44 -12.23
N THR A 90 2.62 -4.55 -13.15
CA THR A 90 2.16 -4.95 -14.49
C THR A 90 3.28 -5.53 -15.37
N GLY A 91 4.54 -5.31 -14.99
CA GLY A 91 5.73 -5.95 -15.55
C GLY A 91 6.07 -7.31 -14.91
N GLY A 92 5.26 -7.80 -13.95
CA GLY A 92 5.41 -9.11 -13.34
C GLY A 92 6.29 -9.12 -12.07
N ALA A 93 6.54 -7.96 -11.44
CA ALA A 93 7.24 -7.94 -10.15
C ALA A 93 6.39 -8.64 -9.07
N PRO A 94 6.97 -9.59 -8.30
CA PRO A 94 6.23 -10.32 -7.28
C PRO A 94 5.87 -9.38 -6.11
N ALA A 95 4.57 -9.18 -5.90
CA ALA A 95 4.03 -8.43 -4.78
C ALA A 95 2.68 -9.01 -4.37
N ASP A 96 2.32 -8.84 -3.10
CA ASP A 96 1.05 -9.32 -2.56
C ASP A 96 0.01 -8.20 -2.50
N VAL A 97 0.45 -6.98 -2.12
CA VAL A 97 -0.42 -5.83 -1.87
C VAL A 97 0.09 -4.62 -2.64
N PHE A 98 -0.85 -3.86 -3.22
CA PHE A 98 -0.57 -2.54 -3.77
C PHE A 98 -1.39 -1.47 -3.05
N ALA A 99 -0.73 -0.44 -2.52
CA ALA A 99 -1.32 0.74 -1.90
C ALA A 99 -0.84 2.01 -2.63
N ALA A 100 -1.72 2.61 -3.42
CA ALA A 100 -1.40 3.74 -4.27
C ALA A 100 -1.82 5.08 -3.66
N ALA A 101 -1.17 6.18 -4.05
CA ALA A 101 -1.52 7.53 -3.63
C ALA A 101 -2.53 8.21 -4.58
N SER A 102 -3.11 7.48 -5.53
CA SER A 102 -4.23 7.97 -6.36
C SER A 102 -5.00 6.83 -7.02
N PRO A 103 -6.31 7.04 -7.30
CA PRO A 103 -7.10 6.11 -8.11
C PRO A 103 -6.55 5.94 -9.53
N LYS A 104 -5.98 7.00 -10.11
CA LYS A 104 -5.39 6.95 -11.46
C LYS A 104 -4.24 5.95 -11.56
N THR A 105 -3.34 5.91 -10.58
CA THR A 105 -2.23 4.96 -10.58
C THR A 105 -2.68 3.55 -10.21
N MET A 106 -3.71 3.40 -9.36
CA MET A 106 -4.36 2.12 -9.11
C MET A 106 -4.99 1.55 -10.38
N ALA A 107 -5.59 2.39 -11.21
CA ALA A 107 -6.21 1.98 -12.48
C ALA A 107 -5.21 1.29 -13.43
N ILE A 108 -3.93 1.64 -13.41
CA ILE A 108 -2.89 0.96 -14.20
C ILE A 108 -2.88 -0.55 -13.92
N VAL A 109 -3.04 -0.93 -12.65
CA VAL A 109 -3.04 -2.34 -12.20
C VAL A 109 -4.41 -2.99 -12.45
N THR A 110 -5.51 -2.29 -12.15
CA THR A 110 -6.86 -2.87 -12.33
C THR A 110 -7.22 -3.04 -13.81
N ASP A 111 -6.83 -2.11 -14.68
CA ASP A 111 -7.08 -2.20 -16.14
C ASP A 111 -6.31 -3.36 -16.78
N LYS A 112 -5.19 -3.77 -16.19
CA LYS A 112 -4.42 -4.96 -16.57
C LYS A 112 -4.93 -6.25 -15.93
N GLN A 113 -5.98 -6.14 -15.08
CA GLN A 113 -6.55 -7.29 -14.35
C GLN A 113 -5.55 -7.97 -13.39
N ASP A 114 -4.58 -7.20 -12.88
CA ASP A 114 -3.58 -7.66 -11.90
C ASP A 114 -4.06 -7.51 -10.45
N ALA A 115 -5.26 -6.97 -10.23
CA ALA A 115 -5.90 -6.86 -8.92
C ALA A 115 -6.84 -8.05 -8.65
N ALA A 116 -6.82 -8.57 -7.42
CA ALA A 116 -7.77 -9.57 -6.92
C ALA A 116 -8.94 -8.87 -6.22
N GLY A 117 -9.92 -8.41 -6.99
CA GLY A 117 -11.11 -7.73 -6.48
C GLY A 117 -11.06 -6.20 -6.67
N THR A 118 -11.93 -5.49 -5.96
CA THR A 118 -12.08 -4.04 -6.09
C THR A 118 -11.20 -3.32 -5.08
N PRO A 119 -10.36 -2.35 -5.51
CA PRO A 119 -9.60 -1.52 -4.59
C PRO A 119 -10.52 -0.73 -3.65
N ALA A 120 -10.10 -0.59 -2.38
CA ALA A 120 -10.82 0.20 -1.39
C ALA A 120 -10.00 1.43 -1.00
N THR A 121 -10.60 2.61 -1.02
CA THR A 121 -9.98 3.81 -0.45
C THR A 121 -9.93 3.66 1.06
N PHE A 122 -8.73 3.76 1.65
CA PHE A 122 -8.54 3.58 3.08
C PHE A 122 -8.14 4.86 3.82
N VAL A 123 -7.55 5.84 3.11
CA VAL A 123 -7.26 7.20 3.61
C VAL A 123 -7.25 8.20 2.45
N ARG A 124 -7.16 9.49 2.82
CA ARG A 124 -6.90 10.61 1.89
C ARG A 124 -5.69 11.41 2.35
N ASN A 125 -5.09 12.15 1.43
CA ASN A 125 -4.00 13.05 1.77
C ASN A 125 -4.14 14.38 1.05
N GLN A 126 -3.59 15.43 1.66
CA GLN A 126 -3.67 16.81 1.19
C GLN A 126 -2.26 17.38 1.05
N LEU A 127 -2.06 18.22 0.05
CA LEU A 127 -0.77 18.88 -0.17
C LEU A 127 -0.48 19.96 0.87
N GLU A 128 0.80 20.14 1.13
CA GLU A 128 1.39 21.20 1.92
C GLU A 128 2.70 21.65 1.26
N ILE A 129 3.13 22.86 1.49
CA ILE A 129 4.44 23.34 1.04
C ILE A 129 5.43 23.05 2.17
N ALA A 130 6.48 22.30 1.87
CA ALA A 130 7.64 22.16 2.74
C ALA A 130 8.65 23.25 2.39
N THR A 131 9.13 24.01 3.38
CA THR A 131 10.19 24.99 3.26
C THR A 131 11.36 24.64 4.17
N LEU A 132 12.47 25.33 4.03
CA LEU A 132 13.57 25.26 5.00
C LEU A 132 13.07 25.66 6.41
N PRO A 133 13.66 25.12 7.48
CA PRO A 133 13.29 25.48 8.85
C PRO A 133 13.34 27.00 9.09
N GLY A 134 12.30 27.53 9.73
CA GLY A 134 12.15 28.97 9.96
C GLY A 134 11.66 29.75 8.73
N ASN A 135 11.35 29.08 7.64
CA ASN A 135 10.80 29.66 6.42
C ASN A 135 11.49 30.98 6.01
N PRO A 136 12.81 30.96 5.72
CA PRO A 136 13.62 32.17 5.50
C PRO A 136 13.10 33.02 4.33
N ASP A 137 12.48 32.39 3.33
CA ASP A 137 11.93 33.04 2.14
C ASP A 137 10.52 33.58 2.31
N LYS A 138 9.95 33.41 3.53
CA LYS A 138 8.61 33.88 3.90
C LYS A 138 7.55 33.45 2.90
N VAL A 139 7.57 32.16 2.53
CA VAL A 139 6.54 31.52 1.71
C VAL A 139 5.27 31.41 2.55
N ALA A 140 4.17 32.00 2.10
CA ALA A 140 2.89 31.98 2.79
C ALA A 140 1.74 31.47 1.90
N SER A 141 2.01 31.21 0.62
CA SER A 141 1.00 30.78 -0.35
C SER A 141 1.63 30.04 -1.53
N LEU A 142 0.78 29.32 -2.28
CA LEU A 142 1.20 28.67 -3.54
C LEU A 142 1.76 29.68 -4.56
N LYS A 143 1.23 30.93 -4.53
CA LYS A 143 1.72 32.03 -5.38
C LYS A 143 3.16 32.42 -5.05
N ASP A 144 3.57 32.37 -3.80
CA ASP A 144 4.94 32.74 -3.40
C ASP A 144 5.99 31.84 -4.02
N LEU A 145 5.63 30.60 -4.36
CA LEU A 145 6.51 29.66 -5.06
C LEU A 145 6.91 30.14 -6.47
N THR A 146 6.20 31.12 -7.02
CA THR A 146 6.52 31.70 -8.34
C THR A 146 7.50 32.88 -8.27
N LYS A 147 8.00 33.23 -7.07
CA LYS A 147 9.00 34.29 -6.88
C LYS A 147 10.32 33.95 -7.60
N SER A 148 10.90 34.94 -8.27
CA SER A 148 12.18 34.78 -8.93
C SER A 148 13.30 34.48 -7.91
N GLY A 149 14.16 33.53 -8.23
CA GLY A 149 15.30 33.12 -7.41
C GLY A 149 14.99 32.02 -6.40
N LEU A 150 13.71 31.70 -6.14
CA LEU A 150 13.34 30.61 -5.26
C LEU A 150 13.49 29.26 -5.98
N LYS A 151 14.26 28.36 -5.39
CA LYS A 151 14.45 26.99 -5.91
C LYS A 151 13.31 26.10 -5.43
N VAL A 152 12.32 25.91 -6.27
CA VAL A 152 11.17 25.05 -5.96
C VAL A 152 11.30 23.69 -6.66
N VAL A 153 11.00 22.64 -5.94
CA VAL A 153 10.94 21.26 -6.44
C VAL A 153 9.49 20.75 -6.43
N LEU A 154 9.11 20.06 -7.48
CA LEU A 154 7.82 19.34 -7.58
C LEU A 154 8.07 17.87 -7.85
N CYS A 155 7.09 17.03 -7.57
CA CYS A 155 7.05 15.70 -8.17
C CYS A 155 6.75 15.80 -9.67
N ASP A 156 7.19 14.81 -10.46
CA ASP A 156 6.78 14.68 -11.86
C ASP A 156 5.23 14.60 -11.95
N LYS A 157 4.67 15.19 -13.00
CA LYS A 157 3.21 15.25 -13.20
C LYS A 157 2.56 13.87 -13.42
N THR A 158 3.34 12.83 -13.72
CA THR A 158 2.85 11.46 -13.86
C THR A 158 2.62 10.78 -12.53
N VAL A 159 3.35 11.20 -11.47
CA VAL A 159 3.16 10.65 -10.12
C VAL A 159 2.04 11.38 -9.35
N PRO A 160 1.43 10.74 -8.33
CA PRO A 160 0.27 11.30 -7.63
C PRO A 160 0.48 12.69 -7.02
N CYS A 161 1.61 12.95 -6.37
CA CYS A 161 1.93 14.26 -5.77
C CYS A 161 2.07 15.36 -6.83
N GLY A 162 2.69 15.07 -7.96
CA GLY A 162 2.83 16.01 -9.07
C GLY A 162 1.50 16.30 -9.77
N ALA A 163 0.69 15.27 -10.00
CA ALA A 163 -0.66 15.45 -10.54
C ALA A 163 -1.53 16.30 -9.61
N ALA A 164 -1.43 16.12 -8.29
CA ALA A 164 -2.14 16.93 -7.30
C ALA A 164 -1.61 18.38 -7.29
N ALA A 165 -0.30 18.57 -7.36
CA ALA A 165 0.31 19.91 -7.45
C ALA A 165 -0.14 20.66 -8.71
N GLN A 166 -0.23 19.97 -9.86
CA GLN A 166 -0.76 20.56 -11.08
C GLN A 166 -2.22 21.03 -10.92
N LYS A 167 -3.09 20.20 -10.31
CA LYS A 167 -4.48 20.58 -10.03
C LYS A 167 -4.58 21.83 -9.15
N ALA A 168 -3.73 21.94 -8.12
CA ALA A 168 -3.70 23.10 -7.25
C ALA A 168 -3.22 24.36 -7.99
N LEU A 169 -2.18 24.26 -8.83
CA LEU A 169 -1.67 25.34 -9.66
C LEU A 169 -2.71 25.81 -10.69
N GLU A 170 -3.38 24.88 -11.35
CA GLU A 170 -4.46 25.15 -12.31
C GLU A 170 -5.64 25.86 -11.62
N ALA A 171 -6.05 25.39 -10.44
CA ALA A 171 -7.12 25.98 -9.64
C ALA A 171 -6.82 27.44 -9.22
N SER A 172 -5.55 27.82 -9.19
CA SER A 172 -5.05 29.16 -8.86
C SER A 172 -4.68 29.99 -10.09
N ASN A 173 -4.78 29.39 -11.27
CA ASN A 173 -4.28 29.99 -12.52
C ASN A 173 -2.79 30.41 -12.43
N LEU A 174 -1.98 29.60 -11.71
CA LEU A 174 -0.56 29.83 -11.51
C LEU A 174 0.26 28.94 -12.45
N LYS A 175 1.36 29.49 -12.96
CA LYS A 175 2.39 28.76 -13.68
C LYS A 175 3.67 28.74 -12.84
N LEU A 176 4.12 27.56 -12.51
CA LEU A 176 5.35 27.31 -11.75
C LEU A 176 6.29 26.45 -12.59
N THR A 177 7.52 26.91 -12.74
CA THR A 177 8.60 26.13 -13.35
C THR A 177 9.56 25.74 -12.27
N PRO A 178 9.54 24.48 -11.79
CA PRO A 178 10.44 24.02 -10.75
C PRO A 178 11.87 23.88 -11.27
N VAL A 179 12.85 23.87 -10.35
CA VAL A 179 14.25 23.59 -10.71
C VAL A 179 14.49 22.11 -10.98
N SER A 180 13.65 21.21 -10.44
CA SER A 180 13.66 19.79 -10.74
C SER A 180 12.26 19.17 -10.55
N TYR A 181 12.06 18.03 -11.21
CA TYR A 181 10.92 17.14 -11.02
C TYR A 181 11.39 15.81 -10.44
N GLU A 182 10.76 15.37 -9.36
CA GLU A 182 11.17 14.18 -8.63
C GLU A 182 10.21 12.99 -8.87
N GLN A 183 10.76 11.79 -8.78
CA GLN A 183 10.06 10.53 -9.07
C GLN A 183 9.02 10.14 -8.00
N ASP A 184 9.13 10.69 -6.80
CA ASP A 184 8.21 10.50 -5.70
C ASP A 184 8.30 11.66 -4.69
N VAL A 185 7.36 11.67 -3.72
CA VAL A 185 7.24 12.77 -2.76
C VAL A 185 8.38 12.81 -1.74
N LYS A 186 8.96 11.67 -1.37
CA LYS A 186 10.10 11.63 -0.43
C LYS A 186 11.37 12.17 -1.07
N SER A 187 11.55 11.91 -2.35
CA SER A 187 12.63 12.51 -3.14
C SER A 187 12.49 14.03 -3.18
N ALA A 188 11.28 14.56 -3.41
CA ALA A 188 11.02 15.99 -3.39
C ALA A 188 11.28 16.63 -2.00
N LEU A 189 10.78 15.97 -0.93
CA LEU A 189 11.03 16.41 0.45
C LEU A 189 12.51 16.42 0.79
N THR A 190 13.25 15.39 0.40
CA THR A 190 14.69 15.25 0.67
C THR A 190 15.50 16.40 0.08
N LYS A 191 15.10 16.97 -1.06
CA LYS A 191 15.76 18.15 -1.64
C LYS A 191 15.71 19.36 -0.71
N VAL A 192 14.59 19.54 0.00
CA VAL A 192 14.45 20.60 1.01
C VAL A 192 15.24 20.25 2.27
N GLU A 193 15.13 19.02 2.79
CA GLU A 193 15.89 18.57 3.97
C GLU A 193 17.41 18.76 3.80
N LEU A 194 17.92 18.49 2.58
CA LEU A 194 19.34 18.66 2.23
C LEU A 194 19.73 20.09 1.83
N LYS A 195 18.77 21.04 1.85
CA LYS A 195 18.95 22.44 1.44
C LYS A 195 19.39 22.59 -0.03
N GLU A 196 19.05 21.63 -0.87
CA GLU A 196 19.25 21.70 -2.32
C GLU A 196 18.12 22.50 -2.99
N ALA A 197 16.96 22.57 -2.34
CA ALA A 197 15.81 23.39 -2.71
C ALA A 197 15.34 24.22 -1.52
N ASP A 198 14.72 25.37 -1.80
CA ASP A 198 14.16 26.28 -0.79
C ASP A 198 12.75 25.85 -0.39
N ALA A 199 12.01 25.25 -1.33
CA ALA A 199 10.66 24.73 -1.08
C ALA A 199 10.30 23.56 -2.01
N ALA A 200 9.36 22.72 -1.55
CA ALA A 200 8.74 21.66 -2.33
C ALA A 200 7.23 21.59 -2.03
N VAL A 201 6.43 21.15 -3.01
CA VAL A 201 5.04 20.81 -2.77
C VAL A 201 4.97 19.30 -2.53
N VAL A 202 4.64 18.93 -1.29
CA VAL A 202 4.61 17.56 -0.77
C VAL A 202 3.26 17.31 -0.09
N TYR A 203 3.10 16.18 0.61
CA TYR A 203 1.90 15.99 1.41
C TYR A 203 2.10 16.45 2.86
N LYS A 204 1.00 16.78 3.53
CA LYS A 204 0.95 17.13 4.95
C LYS A 204 1.58 16.04 5.84
N THR A 205 1.39 14.78 5.49
CA THR A 205 2.02 13.65 6.17
C THR A 205 3.54 13.64 6.04
N ASP A 206 4.08 14.09 4.92
CA ASP A 206 5.53 14.15 4.70
C ASP A 206 6.17 15.25 5.53
N VAL A 207 5.54 16.42 5.59
CA VAL A 207 5.97 17.53 6.45
C VAL A 207 5.96 17.10 7.91
N LYS A 208 4.86 16.49 8.36
CA LYS A 208 4.73 15.97 9.72
C LYS A 208 5.80 14.93 10.07
N ALA A 209 6.09 14.02 9.16
CA ALA A 209 7.13 13.00 9.35
C ALA A 209 8.55 13.57 9.36
N ALA A 210 8.79 14.66 8.64
CA ALA A 210 10.09 15.34 8.62
C ALA A 210 10.39 16.07 9.93
N GLY A 211 9.36 16.46 10.69
CA GLY A 211 9.51 17.21 11.94
C GLY A 211 10.30 18.52 11.74
N ASP A 212 11.28 18.77 12.58
CA ASP A 212 12.06 20.02 12.59
C ASP A 212 13.00 20.21 11.38
N LYS A 213 13.06 19.25 10.46
CA LYS A 213 13.91 19.35 9.27
C LYS A 213 13.33 20.27 8.20
N VAL A 214 12.03 20.49 8.22
CA VAL A 214 11.32 21.41 7.34
C VAL A 214 10.25 22.16 8.11
N GLU A 215 9.76 23.27 7.52
CA GLU A 215 8.58 23.96 8.01
C GLU A 215 7.45 23.81 7.00
N GLY A 216 6.24 23.47 7.48
CA GLY A 216 5.05 23.31 6.67
C GLY A 216 4.29 24.61 6.49
N VAL A 217 3.85 24.87 5.26
CA VAL A 217 2.97 26.00 4.94
C VAL A 217 1.71 25.45 4.25
N GLU A 218 0.58 25.56 4.94
CA GLU A 218 -0.71 25.21 4.39
C GLU A 218 -1.16 26.25 3.33
N PHE A 219 -1.88 25.80 2.32
CA PHE A 219 -2.42 26.67 1.29
C PHE A 219 -3.84 26.21 0.88
N PRO A 220 -4.79 27.12 0.66
CA PRO A 220 -6.21 26.76 0.50
C PRO A 220 -6.53 25.94 -0.75
N GLU A 221 -5.74 26.08 -1.81
CA GLU A 221 -5.97 25.34 -3.07
C GLU A 221 -5.70 23.85 -2.93
N SER A 222 -4.96 23.42 -1.91
CA SER A 222 -4.71 22.03 -1.61
C SER A 222 -6.01 21.24 -1.34
N ALA A 223 -7.06 21.90 -0.85
CA ALA A 223 -8.37 21.31 -0.66
C ALA A 223 -9.06 20.87 -1.98
N LYS A 224 -8.65 21.44 -3.13
CA LYS A 224 -9.14 21.06 -4.46
C LYS A 224 -8.32 19.93 -5.08
N ALA A 225 -7.25 19.49 -4.41
CA ALA A 225 -6.29 18.50 -4.91
C ALA A 225 -6.04 17.38 -3.90
N VAL A 226 -7.06 17.05 -3.09
CA VAL A 226 -7.00 15.91 -2.17
C VAL A 226 -6.89 14.61 -2.96
N ASN A 227 -6.00 13.75 -2.56
CA ASN A 227 -5.80 12.42 -3.14
C ASN A 227 -6.46 11.34 -2.30
N ASP A 228 -7.24 10.48 -2.94
CA ASP A 228 -7.71 9.21 -2.38
C ASP A 228 -6.61 8.16 -2.50
N TYR A 229 -6.42 7.37 -1.45
CA TYR A 229 -5.42 6.30 -1.38
C TYR A 229 -6.12 4.94 -1.40
N PRO A 230 -6.18 4.27 -2.54
CA PRO A 230 -6.70 2.92 -2.65
C PRO A 230 -5.66 1.86 -2.29
N ILE A 231 -6.14 0.74 -1.73
CA ILE A 231 -5.37 -0.48 -1.45
C ILE A 231 -6.06 -1.68 -2.07
N VAL A 232 -5.28 -2.66 -2.56
CA VAL A 232 -5.82 -3.89 -3.16
C VAL A 232 -4.87 -5.07 -2.95
N LEU A 233 -5.43 -6.27 -2.84
CA LEU A 233 -4.70 -7.52 -3.00
C LEU A 233 -4.37 -7.71 -4.48
N LEU A 234 -3.17 -8.16 -4.79
CA LEU A 234 -2.79 -8.49 -6.17
C LEU A 234 -3.24 -9.90 -6.56
N LYS A 235 -3.53 -10.11 -7.84
CA LYS A 235 -4.10 -11.37 -8.36
C LYS A 235 -3.19 -12.56 -8.12
N ASP A 236 -1.91 -12.39 -8.38
CA ASP A 236 -0.90 -13.44 -8.29
C ASP A 236 -0.08 -13.31 -6.99
N ALA A 237 -0.73 -12.83 -5.91
CA ALA A 237 -0.12 -12.65 -4.59
C ALA A 237 0.49 -13.96 -4.08
N PRO A 238 1.81 -14.05 -3.86
CA PRO A 238 2.47 -15.26 -3.35
C PRO A 238 1.96 -15.70 -1.98
N ASN A 239 1.51 -14.77 -1.13
CA ASN A 239 1.00 -15.04 0.21
C ASN A 239 -0.36 -14.34 0.45
N ALA A 240 -1.36 -14.73 -0.36
CA ALA A 240 -2.66 -14.06 -0.41
C ALA A 240 -3.38 -13.99 0.96
N GLU A 241 -3.31 -15.04 1.80
CA GLU A 241 -4.02 -15.06 3.07
C GLU A 241 -3.40 -14.09 4.09
N ALA A 242 -2.07 -14.05 4.21
CA ALA A 242 -1.42 -13.08 5.07
C ALA A 242 -1.56 -11.64 4.52
N ALA A 243 -1.58 -11.47 3.19
CA ALA A 243 -1.82 -10.19 2.54
C ALA A 243 -3.22 -9.64 2.81
N LYS A 244 -4.25 -10.48 2.75
CA LYS A 244 -5.62 -10.10 3.14
C LYS A 244 -5.70 -9.65 4.59
N ALA A 245 -5.03 -10.37 5.49
CA ALA A 245 -4.98 -10.00 6.91
C ALA A 245 -4.25 -8.67 7.12
N PHE A 246 -3.16 -8.42 6.39
CA PHE A 246 -2.47 -7.12 6.43
C PHE A 246 -3.38 -5.99 5.92
N ILE A 247 -4.08 -6.18 4.80
CA ILE A 247 -5.07 -5.20 4.30
C ILE A 247 -6.15 -4.94 5.35
N ALA A 248 -6.65 -5.99 6.02
CA ALA A 248 -7.65 -5.87 7.08
C ALA A 248 -7.12 -5.05 8.27
N LEU A 249 -5.85 -5.25 8.68
CA LEU A 249 -5.21 -4.42 9.70
C LEU A 249 -5.12 -2.96 9.27
N VAL A 250 -4.68 -2.67 8.04
CA VAL A 250 -4.60 -1.29 7.50
C VAL A 250 -5.96 -0.59 7.56
N GLN A 251 -7.04 -1.31 7.26
CA GLN A 251 -8.41 -0.79 7.24
C GLN A 251 -9.13 -0.84 8.60
N SER A 252 -8.53 -1.42 9.63
CA SER A 252 -9.08 -1.52 10.96
C SER A 252 -9.08 -0.18 11.71
N ALA A 253 -9.75 -0.14 12.87
CA ALA A 253 -9.68 1.01 13.77
C ALA A 253 -8.24 1.31 14.24
N GLU A 254 -7.42 0.27 14.43
CA GLU A 254 -6.00 0.39 14.77
C GLU A 254 -5.21 1.02 13.62
N GLY A 255 -5.38 0.49 12.40
CA GLY A 255 -4.74 1.05 11.20
C GLY A 255 -5.17 2.50 10.94
N SER A 256 -6.46 2.78 11.06
CA SER A 256 -7.02 4.12 10.94
C SER A 256 -6.41 5.10 11.95
N LYS A 257 -6.19 4.65 13.19
CA LYS A 257 -5.55 5.46 14.24
C LYS A 257 -4.12 5.82 13.85
N VAL A 258 -3.29 4.84 13.47
CA VAL A 258 -1.89 5.07 13.04
C VAL A 258 -1.84 6.05 11.86
N LEU A 259 -2.71 5.87 10.88
CA LEU A 259 -2.76 6.72 9.68
C LEU A 259 -3.22 8.15 10.03
N THR A 260 -4.24 8.31 10.87
CA THR A 260 -4.71 9.64 11.30
C THR A 260 -3.66 10.36 12.16
N GLU A 261 -2.98 9.64 13.05
CA GLU A 261 -1.87 10.18 13.83
C GLU A 261 -0.69 10.61 12.94
N ALA A 262 -0.49 9.98 11.79
CA ALA A 262 0.47 10.42 10.79
C ALA A 262 0.02 11.65 9.97
N GLY A 263 -1.25 12.06 10.08
CA GLY A 263 -1.80 13.24 9.39
C GLY A 263 -2.63 12.94 8.15
N PHE A 264 -2.92 11.66 7.85
CA PHE A 264 -3.88 11.32 6.81
C PHE A 264 -5.30 11.71 7.21
N LEU A 265 -6.11 12.01 6.20
CA LEU A 265 -7.54 12.27 6.34
C LEU A 265 -8.32 10.96 6.24
N GLN A 266 -9.47 10.88 6.91
CA GLN A 266 -10.39 9.76 6.76
C GLN A 266 -10.94 9.69 5.34
N PRO A 267 -11.31 8.49 4.82
CA PRO A 267 -11.89 8.29 3.49
C PRO A 267 -13.16 9.09 3.24
#